data_daced684938a6eeb27c6e76db1bb5074
#
_entry.id   daced684938a6eeb27c6e76db1bb5074
#
_cell.length_a   1.000
_cell.length_b   1.000
_cell.length_c   1.000
_cell.angle_alpha   90.00
_cell.angle_beta   90.00
_cell.angle_gamma   90.00
#
_symmetry.space_group_name_H-M   'P 1'
#
loop_
_entity.id
_entity.type
_entity.pdbx_description
1 polymer ?
#
loop_
_entity_poly.entity_id
_entity_poly.type
_entity_poly.pdbx_seq_one_letter_code
_entity_poly.pdbx_strand_id
1 'polypeptide(L)'
;MGKDLNGKSLGKGLSQRKDGRYEARAVINGTKIQLYSMSLSQLRKDFETEKARVIRNEKNNWSNMSLSDWFDEWFKAYKEPKLKGGQSNKVYLRKIQNTYLRILGHKKVEDISSINVQTATNQLVEENYGYRSIREALSVLKDCMEAAIMNRMILVNPCKDIFIQQTDIAPKEKRVLEKWEQDLFLQLAKNDIYYDLYKFMLLTGIRIGELSALTWGDVDFQRKEINISKSMKIYYVNKKKYQVIKSPKTLTGFRSIPFFHGVEESLQSWAKIQLELKRAAGDTWQVNKEFGNLVFTTTKGSPITRYNITHDIKRIQRDMTMVEAQAALNEKRMPREIKSIHPHVFRHTFATNCFRKKLDPVFVQRIMGHASYDTTLYYTHLVDEVVEKEIEKTIDFLD
;
A
#
# COMPACT_ATOMS: atom_id res chain seq x y z
N MET A 1 27.03 -44.98 -33.90
CA MET A 1 25.83 -45.19 -33.09
C MET A 1 26.12 -46.27 -32.10
N GLY A 2 25.77 -46.09 -30.82
CA GLY A 2 25.95 -47.12 -29.79
C GLY A 2 24.99 -48.27 -30.01
N LYS A 3 25.41 -49.49 -29.67
CA LYS A 3 24.67 -50.72 -29.85
C LYS A 3 24.53 -51.45 -28.51
N ASP A 4 23.51 -52.31 -28.40
CA ASP A 4 23.39 -53.26 -27.33
C ASP A 4 24.30 -54.48 -27.57
N LEU A 5 24.31 -55.42 -26.62
CA LEU A 5 25.12 -56.64 -26.73
C LEU A 5 24.67 -57.56 -27.87
N ASN A 6 23.44 -57.41 -28.36
CA ASN A 6 22.86 -58.15 -29.49
C ASN A 6 23.01 -57.39 -30.84
N GLY A 7 23.73 -56.26 -30.87
CA GLY A 7 24.00 -55.51 -32.08
C GLY A 7 22.92 -54.49 -32.48
N LYS A 8 21.81 -54.37 -31.69
CA LYS A 8 20.70 -53.46 -31.96
C LYS A 8 21.12 -52.02 -31.61
N SER A 9 20.79 -51.06 -32.49
CA SER A 9 21.12 -49.63 -32.30
C SER A 9 20.31 -49.04 -31.12
N LEU A 10 20.97 -48.41 -30.21
CA LEU A 10 20.38 -47.75 -29.04
C LEU A 10 20.21 -46.22 -29.22
N GLY A 11 20.80 -45.68 -30.27
CA GLY A 11 20.81 -44.22 -30.54
C GLY A 11 22.13 -43.55 -30.18
N LYS A 12 22.24 -42.24 -30.47
CA LYS A 12 23.48 -41.45 -30.27
C LYS A 12 23.77 -41.28 -28.77
N GLY A 13 24.99 -41.64 -28.37
CA GLY A 13 25.45 -41.48 -26.99
C GLY A 13 25.02 -42.57 -26.03
N LEU A 14 24.33 -43.61 -26.48
CA LEU A 14 23.88 -44.75 -25.68
C LEU A 14 24.60 -46.04 -26.10
N SER A 15 25.06 -46.85 -25.16
CA SER A 15 25.67 -48.15 -25.40
C SER A 15 25.29 -49.13 -24.26
N GLN A 16 25.45 -50.44 -24.52
CA GLN A 16 25.38 -51.45 -23.47
C GLN A 16 26.77 -52.04 -23.19
N ARG A 17 27.10 -52.10 -21.93
CA ARG A 17 28.40 -52.65 -21.43
C ARG A 17 28.33 -54.16 -21.31
N LYS A 18 29.51 -54.80 -21.28
CA LYS A 18 29.61 -56.29 -21.10
C LYS A 18 29.01 -56.79 -19.80
N ASP A 19 28.90 -55.90 -18.78
CA ASP A 19 28.28 -56.21 -17.47
C ASP A 19 26.73 -56.06 -17.49
N GLY A 20 26.13 -55.89 -18.69
CA GLY A 20 24.68 -55.77 -18.87
C GLY A 20 24.11 -54.38 -18.65
N ARG A 21 24.84 -53.48 -18.02
CA ARG A 21 24.36 -52.09 -17.78
C ARG A 21 24.37 -51.28 -19.06
N TYR A 22 23.34 -50.42 -19.23
CA TYR A 22 23.33 -49.38 -20.24
C TYR A 22 24.11 -48.17 -19.78
N GLU A 23 24.82 -47.52 -20.70
CA GLU A 23 25.61 -46.35 -20.49
C GLU A 23 25.14 -45.23 -21.44
N ALA A 24 25.00 -44.04 -20.92
CA ALA A 24 24.77 -42.81 -21.69
C ALA A 24 25.97 -41.88 -21.56
N ARG A 25 26.46 -41.33 -22.70
CA ARG A 25 27.55 -40.38 -22.73
C ARG A 25 27.21 -39.20 -23.66
N ALA A 26 27.51 -38.00 -23.20
CA ALA A 26 27.52 -36.81 -24.02
C ALA A 26 28.56 -35.82 -23.52
N VAL A 27 29.02 -34.96 -24.42
CA VAL A 27 29.76 -33.74 -24.04
C VAL A 27 28.94 -32.58 -24.57
N ILE A 28 28.48 -31.71 -23.68
CA ILE A 28 27.70 -30.52 -24.00
C ILE A 28 28.46 -29.33 -23.46
N ASN A 29 28.92 -28.45 -24.32
CA ASN A 29 29.65 -27.23 -24.02
C ASN A 29 30.85 -27.49 -23.03
N GLY A 30 31.62 -28.55 -23.26
CA GLY A 30 32.75 -28.93 -22.42
C GLY A 30 32.43 -29.80 -21.21
N THR A 31 31.17 -29.87 -20.79
CA THR A 31 30.75 -30.72 -19.65
C THR A 31 30.48 -32.15 -20.09
N LYS A 32 31.15 -33.12 -19.45
CA LYS A 32 30.98 -34.55 -19.72
C LYS A 32 29.79 -35.07 -18.90
N ILE A 33 28.80 -35.62 -19.58
CA ILE A 33 27.67 -36.37 -18.97
C ILE A 33 27.96 -37.86 -19.14
N GLN A 34 27.89 -38.64 -18.05
CA GLN A 34 28.04 -40.06 -18.08
C GLN A 34 27.13 -40.70 -17.04
N LEU A 35 26.13 -41.46 -17.50
CA LEU A 35 25.12 -42.11 -16.66
C LEU A 35 25.06 -43.61 -16.92
N TYR A 36 24.66 -44.38 -15.93
CA TYR A 36 24.48 -45.81 -16.00
C TYR A 36 23.15 -46.27 -15.43
N SER A 37 22.54 -47.28 -16.05
CA SER A 37 21.30 -47.88 -15.55
C SER A 37 21.15 -49.31 -16.04
N MET A 38 20.48 -50.15 -15.28
CA MET A 38 20.05 -51.48 -15.73
C MET A 38 18.84 -51.42 -16.67
N SER A 39 18.08 -50.32 -16.62
CA SER A 39 16.92 -50.04 -17.48
C SER A 39 17.25 -49.02 -18.56
N LEU A 40 17.11 -49.40 -19.81
CA LEU A 40 17.29 -48.48 -20.95
C LEU A 40 16.28 -47.33 -20.98
N SER A 41 15.03 -47.60 -20.60
CA SER A 41 13.99 -46.59 -20.56
C SER A 41 14.26 -45.52 -19.49
N GLN A 42 14.69 -45.93 -18.31
CA GLN A 42 15.08 -45.04 -17.23
C GLN A 42 16.32 -44.23 -17.63
N LEU A 43 17.35 -44.91 -18.18
CA LEU A 43 18.56 -44.19 -18.63
C LEU A 43 18.28 -43.10 -19.66
N ARG A 44 17.38 -43.36 -20.59
CA ARG A 44 16.98 -42.35 -21.59
C ARG A 44 16.35 -41.13 -20.95
N LYS A 45 15.43 -41.36 -20.00
CA LYS A 45 14.77 -40.28 -19.27
C LYS A 45 15.77 -39.45 -18.46
N ASP A 46 16.65 -40.13 -17.71
CA ASP A 46 17.67 -39.46 -16.89
C ASP A 46 18.69 -38.70 -17.77
N PHE A 47 19.06 -39.29 -18.91
CA PHE A 47 19.99 -38.68 -19.85
C PHE A 47 19.44 -37.40 -20.52
N GLU A 48 18.20 -37.39 -20.94
CA GLU A 48 17.56 -36.18 -21.45
C GLU A 48 17.39 -35.13 -20.37
N THR A 49 17.08 -35.56 -19.12
CA THR A 49 17.00 -34.66 -17.96
C THR A 49 18.35 -34.00 -17.66
N GLU A 50 19.42 -34.80 -17.66
CA GLU A 50 20.77 -34.29 -17.38
C GLU A 50 21.32 -33.42 -18.54
N LYS A 51 21.05 -33.79 -19.79
CA LYS A 51 21.35 -32.89 -20.92
C LYS A 51 20.63 -31.54 -20.80
N ALA A 52 19.35 -31.58 -20.47
CA ALA A 52 18.56 -30.34 -20.27
C ALA A 52 19.13 -29.51 -19.09
N ARG A 53 19.61 -30.20 -18.04
CA ARG A 53 20.28 -29.56 -16.89
C ARG A 53 21.57 -28.85 -17.28
N VAL A 54 22.47 -29.55 -18.02
CA VAL A 54 23.75 -29.01 -18.48
C VAL A 54 23.54 -27.86 -19.46
N ILE A 55 22.65 -28.01 -20.43
CA ILE A 55 22.30 -26.93 -21.37
C ILE A 55 21.77 -25.70 -20.64
N ARG A 56 21.05 -25.91 -19.54
CA ARG A 56 20.48 -24.84 -18.72
C ARG A 56 21.56 -24.14 -17.91
N ASN A 57 22.48 -24.89 -17.29
CA ASN A 57 23.55 -24.33 -16.43
C ASN A 57 24.55 -23.48 -17.20
N GLU A 58 24.84 -23.81 -18.46
CA GLU A 58 25.86 -23.09 -19.25
C GLU A 58 25.37 -21.80 -19.91
N LYS A 59 24.08 -21.59 -20.04
CA LYS A 59 23.52 -20.35 -20.62
C LYS A 59 23.20 -19.26 -19.60
N ASN A 60 23.35 -19.52 -18.31
CA ASN A 60 22.98 -18.57 -17.28
C ASN A 60 24.16 -18.20 -16.36
N ASN A 61 24.69 -17.00 -16.51
CA ASN A 61 25.55 -16.34 -15.50
C ASN A 61 24.84 -16.17 -14.13
N TRP A 62 23.61 -16.67 -14.01
CA TRP A 62 22.70 -16.49 -12.88
C TRP A 62 22.55 -17.72 -12.00
N SER A 63 23.17 -18.88 -12.35
CA SER A 63 22.93 -20.17 -11.69
C SER A 63 23.36 -20.27 -10.21
N ASN A 64 24.12 -19.30 -9.71
CA ASN A 64 24.55 -19.24 -8.31
C ASN A 64 24.08 -17.96 -7.60
N MET A 65 23.17 -17.20 -8.21
CA MET A 65 22.77 -15.90 -7.68
C MET A 65 21.88 -16.07 -6.46
N SER A 66 22.16 -15.30 -5.39
CA SER A 66 21.27 -15.24 -4.23
C SER A 66 19.96 -14.57 -4.59
N LEU A 67 18.89 -14.84 -3.80
CA LEU A 67 17.61 -14.17 -4.00
C LEU A 67 17.74 -12.64 -3.83
N SER A 68 18.58 -12.17 -2.93
CA SER A 68 18.80 -10.73 -2.75
C SER A 68 19.42 -10.10 -3.99
N ASP A 69 20.47 -10.72 -4.54
CA ASP A 69 21.14 -10.20 -5.74
C ASP A 69 20.22 -10.24 -6.96
N TRP A 70 19.50 -11.37 -7.14
CA TRP A 70 18.50 -11.49 -8.21
C TRP A 70 17.38 -10.46 -8.07
N PHE A 71 16.89 -10.23 -6.85
CA PHE A 71 15.84 -9.24 -6.60
C PHE A 71 16.30 -7.83 -7.01
N ASP A 72 17.54 -7.46 -6.70
CA ASP A 72 18.08 -6.15 -7.05
C ASP A 72 18.19 -5.97 -8.57
N GLU A 73 18.68 -6.98 -9.29
CA GLU A 73 18.73 -6.96 -10.76
C GLU A 73 17.33 -6.94 -11.38
N TRP A 74 16.43 -7.79 -10.90
CA TRP A 74 15.03 -7.82 -11.34
C TRP A 74 14.32 -6.48 -11.10
N PHE A 75 14.52 -5.90 -9.92
CA PHE A 75 13.90 -4.63 -9.58
C PHE A 75 14.35 -3.53 -10.54
N LYS A 76 15.64 -3.42 -10.77
CA LYS A 76 16.29 -2.46 -11.66
C LYS A 76 15.79 -2.60 -13.10
N ALA A 77 15.72 -3.84 -13.61
CA ALA A 77 15.34 -4.10 -14.99
C ALA A 77 13.82 -4.01 -15.24
N TYR A 78 13.01 -4.56 -14.35
CA TYR A 78 11.58 -4.79 -14.62
C TYR A 78 10.61 -3.88 -13.85
N LYS A 79 10.98 -3.38 -12.68
CA LYS A 79 10.09 -2.59 -11.82
C LYS A 79 10.44 -1.12 -11.76
N GLU A 80 11.69 -0.77 -11.58
CA GLU A 80 12.13 0.62 -11.45
C GLU A 80 11.70 1.49 -12.63
N PRO A 81 11.82 1.06 -13.91
CA PRO A 81 11.37 1.85 -15.06
C PRO A 81 9.86 2.14 -15.04
N LYS A 82 9.05 1.21 -14.49
CA LYS A 82 7.59 1.34 -14.40
C LYS A 82 7.14 2.22 -13.23
N LEU A 83 7.95 2.36 -12.19
CA LEU A 83 7.59 3.04 -10.94
C LEU A 83 7.88 4.56 -10.98
N LYS A 84 8.21 5.15 -12.12
CA LYS A 84 8.43 6.62 -12.31
C LYS A 84 8.98 7.30 -11.04
N GLY A 85 10.05 6.76 -10.47
CA GLY A 85 10.86 7.33 -9.41
C GLY A 85 10.17 7.63 -8.06
N GLY A 86 10.91 7.56 -6.97
CA GLY A 86 10.54 8.17 -5.72
C GLY A 86 10.05 7.21 -4.61
N GLN A 87 9.14 7.70 -3.78
CA GLN A 87 8.70 7.04 -2.55
C GLN A 87 8.01 5.67 -2.77
N SER A 88 7.37 5.48 -3.93
CA SER A 88 6.76 4.19 -4.28
C SER A 88 7.80 3.06 -4.37
N ASN A 89 9.00 3.36 -4.89
CA ASN A 89 10.10 2.41 -4.96
C ASN A 89 10.57 2.03 -3.55
N LYS A 90 10.77 3.01 -2.68
CA LYS A 90 11.23 2.78 -1.30
C LYS A 90 10.23 1.98 -0.47
N VAL A 91 8.94 2.26 -0.61
CA VAL A 91 7.88 1.51 0.10
C VAL A 91 7.81 0.08 -0.42
N TYR A 92 7.90 -0.10 -1.74
CA TYR A 92 7.88 -1.40 -2.39
C TYR A 92 9.09 -2.24 -1.94
N LEU A 93 10.30 -1.68 -2.01
CA LEU A 93 11.54 -2.31 -1.57
C LEU A 93 11.50 -2.67 -0.08
N ARG A 94 11.10 -1.72 0.78
CA ARG A 94 11.06 -1.95 2.23
C ARG A 94 10.13 -3.11 2.63
N LYS A 95 9.01 -3.28 1.93
CA LYS A 95 8.08 -4.38 2.21
C LYS A 95 8.75 -5.73 2.03
N ILE A 96 9.41 -5.95 0.92
CA ILE A 96 10.04 -7.24 0.62
C ILE A 96 11.36 -7.43 1.40
N GLN A 97 12.14 -6.35 1.60
CA GLN A 97 13.39 -6.39 2.37
C GLN A 97 13.17 -6.78 3.83
N ASN A 98 12.13 -6.23 4.47
CA ASN A 98 11.82 -6.53 5.86
C ASN A 98 11.07 -7.86 6.06
N THR A 99 10.72 -8.55 4.98
CA THR A 99 9.99 -9.82 5.00
C THR A 99 10.81 -10.94 4.34
N TYR A 100 10.42 -11.35 3.15
CA TYR A 100 11.00 -12.51 2.48
C TYR A 100 12.48 -12.39 2.16
N LEU A 101 13.00 -11.20 1.81
CA LEU A 101 14.44 -11.06 1.57
C LEU A 101 15.26 -11.16 2.85
N ARG A 102 14.72 -10.70 3.98
CA ARG A 102 15.36 -10.89 5.29
C ARG A 102 15.53 -12.38 5.63
N ILE A 103 14.54 -13.19 5.29
CA ILE A 103 14.50 -14.62 5.66
C ILE A 103 15.18 -15.50 4.59
N LEU A 104 14.91 -15.24 3.31
CA LEU A 104 15.34 -16.09 2.19
C LEU A 104 16.43 -15.49 1.33
N GLY A 105 16.77 -14.22 1.50
CA GLY A 105 17.64 -13.47 0.60
C GLY A 105 19.03 -14.05 0.39
N HIS A 106 19.55 -14.76 1.38
CA HIS A 106 20.86 -15.43 1.34
C HIS A 106 20.85 -16.74 0.54
N LYS A 107 19.66 -17.32 0.29
CA LYS A 107 19.54 -18.58 -0.46
C LYS A 107 19.71 -18.34 -1.95
N LYS A 108 20.29 -19.30 -2.66
CA LYS A 108 20.30 -19.29 -4.13
C LYS A 108 18.87 -19.41 -4.65
N VAL A 109 18.58 -18.72 -5.75
CA VAL A 109 17.24 -18.71 -6.36
C VAL A 109 16.79 -20.13 -6.72
N GLU A 110 17.70 -20.97 -7.23
CA GLU A 110 17.42 -22.36 -7.62
C GLU A 110 17.12 -23.29 -6.42
N ASP A 111 17.61 -22.96 -5.22
CA ASP A 111 17.44 -23.76 -4.00
C ASP A 111 16.17 -23.38 -3.22
N ILE A 112 15.42 -22.37 -3.66
CA ILE A 112 14.19 -21.95 -2.99
C ILE A 112 13.04 -22.83 -3.42
N SER A 113 12.54 -23.65 -2.49
CA SER A 113 11.36 -24.48 -2.66
C SER A 113 10.10 -23.82 -2.11
N SER A 114 8.91 -24.35 -2.48
CA SER A 114 7.63 -23.90 -1.91
C SER A 114 7.58 -24.06 -0.38
N ILE A 115 8.24 -25.09 0.16
CA ILE A 115 8.36 -25.28 1.61
C ILE A 115 9.14 -24.13 2.28
N ASN A 116 10.22 -23.65 1.65
CA ASN A 116 10.96 -22.52 2.20
C ASN A 116 10.11 -21.24 2.23
N VAL A 117 9.32 -21.00 1.17
CA VAL A 117 8.42 -19.84 1.11
C VAL A 117 7.29 -19.97 2.13
N GLN A 118 6.73 -21.19 2.29
CA GLN A 118 5.68 -21.43 3.30
C GLN A 118 6.21 -21.24 4.73
N THR A 119 7.40 -21.78 5.04
CA THR A 119 8.05 -21.60 6.35
C THR A 119 8.32 -20.14 6.65
N ALA A 120 8.85 -19.38 5.66
CA ALA A 120 9.05 -17.94 5.80
C ALA A 120 7.72 -17.20 6.02
N THR A 121 6.65 -17.64 5.36
CA THR A 121 5.30 -17.06 5.53
C THR A 121 4.78 -17.32 6.95
N ASN A 122 4.92 -18.53 7.46
CA ASN A 122 4.51 -18.88 8.82
C ASN A 122 5.30 -18.08 9.86
N GLN A 123 6.62 -17.95 9.69
CA GLN A 123 7.46 -17.11 10.54
C GLN A 123 6.98 -15.64 10.56
N LEU A 124 6.58 -15.07 9.42
CA LEU A 124 6.04 -13.71 9.37
C LEU A 124 4.71 -13.58 10.11
N VAL A 125 3.87 -14.63 10.12
CA VAL A 125 2.64 -14.67 10.91
C VAL A 125 2.97 -14.70 12.41
N GLU A 126 3.92 -15.53 12.85
CA GLU A 126 4.40 -15.61 14.24
C GLU A 126 5.02 -14.27 14.71
N GLU A 127 5.70 -13.56 13.82
CA GLU A 127 6.21 -12.20 14.06
C GLU A 127 5.12 -11.11 14.05
N ASN A 128 3.84 -11.48 14.01
CA ASN A 128 2.68 -10.57 14.00
C ASN A 128 2.61 -9.61 12.79
N TYR A 129 3.14 -10.01 11.63
CA TYR A 129 2.84 -9.29 10.40
C TYR A 129 1.39 -9.52 10.00
N GLY A 130 0.65 -8.43 9.74
CA GLY A 130 -0.76 -8.55 9.31
C GLY A 130 -0.88 -9.24 7.94
N TYR A 131 -1.94 -10.05 7.76
CA TYR A 131 -2.27 -10.80 6.53
C TYR A 131 -2.05 -9.99 5.25
N ARG A 132 -2.56 -8.74 5.21
CA ARG A 132 -2.41 -7.87 4.04
C ARG A 132 -0.95 -7.55 3.72
N SER A 133 -0.11 -7.32 4.73
CA SER A 133 1.30 -6.99 4.53
C SER A 133 2.07 -8.19 3.98
N ILE A 134 1.79 -9.39 4.50
CA ILE A 134 2.36 -10.65 4.03
C ILE A 134 1.93 -10.92 2.59
N ARG A 135 0.63 -10.80 2.29
CA ARG A 135 0.07 -10.99 0.94
C ARG A 135 0.68 -10.04 -0.09
N GLU A 136 0.84 -8.77 0.26
CA GLU A 136 1.47 -7.77 -0.63
C GLU A 136 2.96 -8.09 -0.86
N ALA A 137 3.70 -8.53 0.17
CA ALA A 137 5.10 -8.92 0.04
C ALA A 137 5.25 -10.23 -0.76
N LEU A 138 4.40 -11.22 -0.53
CA LEU A 138 4.36 -12.47 -1.30
C LEU A 138 4.08 -12.21 -2.78
N SER A 139 3.17 -11.30 -3.09
CA SER A 139 2.90 -10.90 -4.48
C SER A 139 4.14 -10.33 -5.18
N VAL A 140 4.97 -9.55 -4.45
CA VAL A 140 6.23 -9.04 -4.97
C VAL A 140 7.23 -10.16 -5.22
N LEU A 141 7.36 -11.09 -4.26
CA LEU A 141 8.25 -12.25 -4.41
C LEU A 141 7.80 -13.13 -5.58
N LYS A 142 6.48 -13.37 -5.71
CA LYS A 142 5.90 -14.13 -6.81
C LYS A 142 6.25 -13.54 -8.18
N ASP A 143 6.11 -12.22 -8.34
CA ASP A 143 6.50 -11.52 -9.58
C ASP A 143 8.00 -11.64 -9.88
N CYS A 144 8.85 -11.58 -8.85
CA CYS A 144 10.29 -11.74 -8.97
C CYS A 144 10.67 -13.17 -9.40
N MET A 145 10.02 -14.19 -8.81
CA MET A 145 10.22 -15.59 -9.16
C MET A 145 9.65 -15.95 -10.55
N GLU A 146 8.57 -15.28 -10.98
CA GLU A 146 8.07 -15.44 -12.35
C GLU A 146 9.08 -14.94 -13.37
N ALA A 147 9.74 -13.83 -13.07
CA ALA A 147 10.84 -13.35 -13.90
C ALA A 147 12.06 -14.29 -13.87
N ALA A 148 12.32 -14.98 -12.75
CA ALA A 148 13.36 -16.00 -12.68
C ALA A 148 13.08 -17.20 -13.61
N ILE A 149 11.80 -17.59 -13.77
CA ILE A 149 11.39 -18.59 -14.77
C ILE A 149 11.67 -18.08 -16.19
N MET A 150 11.25 -16.84 -16.51
CA MET A 150 11.49 -16.24 -17.83
C MET A 150 12.98 -16.18 -18.18
N ASN A 151 13.83 -15.97 -17.19
CA ASN A 151 15.29 -15.96 -17.33
C ASN A 151 15.93 -17.36 -17.16
N ARG A 152 15.12 -18.41 -17.10
CA ARG A 152 15.54 -19.83 -17.03
C ARG A 152 16.42 -20.17 -15.81
N MET A 153 16.25 -19.44 -14.72
CA MET A 153 16.95 -19.75 -13.44
C MET A 153 16.26 -20.89 -12.68
N ILE A 154 14.93 -20.93 -12.74
CA ILE A 154 14.07 -21.97 -12.11
C ILE A 154 13.01 -22.44 -13.11
N LEU A 155 12.42 -23.60 -12.86
CA LEU A 155 11.37 -24.19 -13.72
C LEU A 155 9.97 -23.86 -13.25
N VAL A 156 9.78 -23.76 -11.95
CA VAL A 156 8.48 -23.59 -11.31
C VAL A 156 8.59 -22.49 -10.29
N ASN A 157 7.56 -21.65 -10.21
CA ASN A 157 7.50 -20.58 -9.22
C ASN A 157 7.19 -21.18 -7.83
N PRO A 158 8.12 -21.05 -6.87
CA PRO A 158 7.91 -21.61 -5.52
C PRO A 158 6.87 -20.85 -4.69
N CYS A 159 6.40 -19.70 -5.20
CA CYS A 159 5.40 -18.87 -4.54
C CYS A 159 3.96 -19.21 -4.97
N LYS A 160 3.75 -20.28 -5.76
CA LYS A 160 2.40 -20.74 -6.09
C LYS A 160 1.79 -21.45 -4.87
N ASP A 161 0.50 -21.23 -4.67
CA ASP A 161 -0.35 -21.90 -3.69
C ASP A 161 0.16 -21.81 -2.23
N ILE A 162 0.87 -20.74 -1.89
CA ILE A 162 1.31 -20.49 -0.52
C ILE A 162 0.11 -20.03 0.32
N PHE A 163 -0.13 -20.78 1.39
CA PHE A 163 -1.18 -20.48 2.34
C PHE A 163 -0.71 -19.41 3.34
N ILE A 164 -1.51 -18.37 3.51
CA ILE A 164 -1.30 -17.35 4.54
C ILE A 164 -2.40 -17.54 5.56
N GLN A 165 -2.04 -17.96 6.76
CA GLN A 165 -3.00 -18.07 7.84
C GLN A 165 -3.62 -16.70 8.10
N GLN A 166 -4.94 -16.63 8.01
CA GLN A 166 -5.66 -15.46 8.48
C GLN A 166 -5.54 -15.45 10.01
N THR A 167 -4.83 -14.48 10.52
CA THR A 167 -4.87 -14.21 11.95
C THR A 167 -6.26 -13.65 12.23
N ASP A 168 -6.94 -14.18 13.26
CA ASP A 168 -8.21 -13.64 13.78
C ASP A 168 -8.07 -12.23 14.39
N ILE A 169 -7.06 -11.50 13.97
CA ILE A 169 -6.91 -10.09 14.32
C ILE A 169 -8.02 -9.35 13.58
N ALA A 170 -9.08 -9.06 14.30
CA ALA A 170 -10.16 -8.21 13.83
C ALA A 170 -9.56 -6.96 13.14
N PRO A 171 -10.07 -6.56 11.97
CA PRO A 171 -9.60 -5.35 11.31
C PRO A 171 -9.60 -4.22 12.33
N LYS A 172 -8.47 -3.56 12.52
CA LYS A 172 -8.41 -2.40 13.43
C LYS A 172 -9.54 -1.45 13.05
N GLU A 173 -10.42 -1.21 13.98
CA GLU A 173 -11.47 -0.21 13.81
C GLU A 173 -10.88 1.10 13.28
N LYS A 174 -11.53 1.66 12.28
CA LYS A 174 -11.10 2.95 11.77
C LYS A 174 -11.44 4.01 12.82
N ARG A 175 -10.41 4.66 13.33
CA ARG A 175 -10.55 5.75 14.28
C ARG A 175 -11.45 6.86 13.70
N VAL A 176 -12.48 7.25 14.43
CA VAL A 176 -13.33 8.43 14.21
C VAL A 176 -13.26 9.33 15.44
N LEU A 177 -13.49 10.63 15.28
CA LEU A 177 -13.63 11.55 16.40
C LEU A 177 -15.06 11.47 16.92
N GLU A 178 -15.23 11.23 18.21
CA GLU A 178 -16.49 11.39 18.88
C GLU A 178 -16.94 12.86 18.85
N LYS A 179 -18.22 13.12 19.09
CA LYS A 179 -18.75 14.50 19.01
C LYS A 179 -17.98 15.45 19.94
N TRP A 180 -17.77 15.04 21.19
CA TRP A 180 -17.03 15.84 22.17
C TRP A 180 -15.55 16.09 21.75
N GLU A 181 -14.92 15.13 21.08
CA GLU A 181 -13.55 15.29 20.54
C GLU A 181 -13.51 16.27 19.37
N GLN A 182 -14.53 16.23 18.48
CA GLN A 182 -14.65 17.18 17.39
C GLN A 182 -14.80 18.60 17.93
N ASP A 183 -15.66 18.79 18.93
CA ASP A 183 -15.93 20.09 19.55
C ASP A 183 -14.70 20.62 20.27
N LEU A 184 -14.04 19.78 21.09
CA LEU A 184 -12.81 20.14 21.81
C LEU A 184 -11.68 20.47 20.84
N PHE A 185 -11.50 19.65 19.80
CA PHE A 185 -10.47 19.89 18.77
C PHE A 185 -10.69 21.26 18.10
N LEU A 186 -11.90 21.54 17.62
CA LEU A 186 -12.22 22.81 16.98
C LEU A 186 -12.15 24.00 17.94
N GLN A 187 -12.51 23.83 19.20
CA GLN A 187 -12.38 24.85 20.25
C GLN A 187 -10.90 25.23 20.43
N LEU A 188 -10.02 24.24 20.58
CA LEU A 188 -8.58 24.48 20.77
C LEU A 188 -7.88 25.00 19.51
N ALA A 189 -8.38 24.59 18.35
CA ALA A 189 -7.86 25.08 17.06
C ALA A 189 -8.38 26.48 16.70
N LYS A 190 -9.33 27.07 17.43
CA LYS A 190 -10.07 28.30 17.02
C LYS A 190 -9.15 29.48 16.69
N ASN A 191 -8.05 29.62 17.42
CA ASN A 191 -7.06 30.67 17.20
C ASN A 191 -5.88 30.22 16.34
N ASP A 192 -5.95 29.02 15.78
CA ASP A 192 -4.94 28.49 14.90
C ASP A 192 -5.17 28.99 13.45
N ILE A 193 -4.07 29.30 12.77
CA ILE A 193 -4.11 29.75 11.38
C ILE A 193 -4.81 28.76 10.46
N TYR A 194 -4.77 27.45 10.78
CA TYR A 194 -5.38 26.36 10.01
C TYR A 194 -6.75 25.92 10.53
N TYR A 195 -7.41 26.73 11.36
CA TYR A 195 -8.74 26.40 11.88
C TYR A 195 -9.73 26.06 10.76
N ASP A 196 -9.82 26.91 9.76
CA ASP A 196 -10.72 26.74 8.60
C ASP A 196 -10.36 25.52 7.76
N LEU A 197 -9.09 25.16 7.67
CA LEU A 197 -8.64 23.94 7.02
C LEU A 197 -9.16 22.69 7.75
N TYR A 198 -9.08 22.66 9.08
CA TYR A 198 -9.58 21.53 9.87
C TYR A 198 -11.09 21.42 9.78
N LYS A 199 -11.80 22.55 9.89
CA LYS A 199 -13.26 22.62 9.70
C LYS A 199 -13.63 22.12 8.31
N PHE A 200 -12.95 22.55 7.27
CA PHE A 200 -13.13 22.09 5.90
C PHE A 200 -12.90 20.59 5.72
N MET A 201 -11.84 20.03 6.33
CA MET A 201 -11.59 18.59 6.30
C MET A 201 -12.71 17.77 6.96
N LEU A 202 -13.23 18.23 8.09
CA LEU A 202 -14.35 17.61 8.80
C LEU A 202 -15.66 17.68 8.03
N LEU A 203 -15.86 18.76 7.23
CA LEU A 203 -17.09 19.01 6.48
C LEU A 203 -17.12 18.39 5.08
N THR A 204 -15.95 17.98 4.54
CA THR A 204 -15.85 17.49 3.16
C THR A 204 -15.30 16.06 3.06
N GLY A 205 -14.62 15.58 4.08
CA GLY A 205 -13.94 14.29 4.04
C GLY A 205 -12.86 14.19 2.95
N ILE A 206 -12.38 15.30 2.41
CA ILE A 206 -11.37 15.36 1.35
C ILE A 206 -10.08 14.62 1.74
N ARG A 207 -9.45 13.92 0.79
CA ARG A 207 -8.14 13.30 1.07
C ARG A 207 -7.06 14.36 1.15
N ILE A 208 -6.08 14.18 2.05
CA ILE A 208 -4.98 15.14 2.24
C ILE A 208 -4.23 15.47 0.95
N GLY A 209 -4.06 14.49 0.05
CA GLY A 209 -3.41 14.74 -1.23
C GLY A 209 -4.27 15.56 -2.20
N GLU A 210 -5.58 15.43 -2.15
CA GLU A 210 -6.56 16.22 -2.92
C GLU A 210 -6.60 17.64 -2.37
N LEU A 211 -6.70 17.79 -1.06
CA LEU A 211 -6.64 19.08 -0.37
C LEU A 211 -5.35 19.86 -0.71
N SER A 212 -4.19 19.18 -0.70
CA SER A 212 -2.91 19.81 -1.05
C SER A 212 -2.81 20.26 -2.51
N ALA A 213 -3.66 19.72 -3.40
CA ALA A 213 -3.69 20.03 -4.82
C ALA A 213 -4.87 20.92 -5.21
N LEU A 214 -5.77 21.24 -4.27
CA LEU A 214 -6.98 22.01 -4.53
C LEU A 214 -6.62 23.45 -4.86
N THR A 215 -7.15 23.95 -5.98
CA THR A 215 -6.98 25.34 -6.42
C THR A 215 -8.30 26.10 -6.32
N TRP A 216 -8.24 27.43 -6.24
CA TRP A 216 -9.44 28.27 -6.26
C TRP A 216 -10.27 28.09 -7.54
N GLY A 217 -9.66 27.68 -8.65
CA GLY A 217 -10.38 27.35 -9.89
C GLY A 217 -11.16 26.02 -9.82
N ASP A 218 -10.92 25.19 -8.81
CA ASP A 218 -11.69 23.97 -8.58
C ASP A 218 -12.93 24.21 -7.69
N VAL A 219 -13.08 25.43 -7.13
CA VAL A 219 -14.17 25.81 -6.23
C VAL A 219 -15.18 26.65 -7.00
N ASP A 220 -16.38 26.10 -7.20
CA ASP A 220 -17.49 26.81 -7.83
C ASP A 220 -18.47 27.33 -6.77
N PHE A 221 -18.38 28.63 -6.46
CA PHE A 221 -19.25 29.27 -5.49
C PHE A 221 -20.69 29.46 -6.00
N GLN A 222 -20.90 29.48 -7.32
CA GLN A 222 -22.24 29.63 -7.90
C GLN A 222 -22.99 28.30 -7.83
N ARG A 223 -22.35 27.19 -8.22
CA ARG A 223 -22.92 25.85 -8.12
C ARG A 223 -22.81 25.25 -6.72
N LYS A 224 -22.07 25.89 -5.83
CA LYS A 224 -21.78 25.42 -4.47
C LYS A 224 -21.18 24.03 -4.45
N GLU A 225 -20.11 23.83 -5.23
CA GLU A 225 -19.42 22.56 -5.34
C GLU A 225 -17.90 22.71 -5.47
N ILE A 226 -17.19 21.63 -5.11
CA ILE A 226 -15.75 21.52 -5.19
C ILE A 226 -15.41 20.37 -6.15
N ASN A 227 -14.71 20.67 -7.21
CA ASN A 227 -14.31 19.69 -8.23
C ASN A 227 -12.99 19.02 -7.87
N ILE A 228 -13.01 17.74 -7.58
CA ILE A 228 -11.82 16.94 -7.28
C ILE A 228 -11.36 16.23 -8.56
N SER A 229 -10.28 16.73 -9.14
CA SER A 229 -9.69 16.21 -10.39
C SER A 229 -8.20 15.89 -10.29
N LYS A 230 -7.58 16.18 -9.14
CA LYS A 230 -6.14 16.07 -8.95
C LYS A 230 -5.75 15.78 -7.52
N SER A 231 -4.56 15.22 -7.34
CA SER A 231 -4.01 14.91 -6.02
C SER A 231 -2.50 15.11 -6.01
N MET A 232 -2.00 15.78 -5.01
CA MET A 232 -0.57 16.01 -4.82
C MET A 232 0.08 14.83 -4.12
N LYS A 233 1.22 14.40 -4.65
CA LYS A 233 2.11 13.44 -4.02
C LYS A 233 3.44 14.09 -3.73
N ILE A 234 3.95 13.84 -2.53
CA ILE A 234 5.26 14.32 -2.10
C ILE A 234 6.16 13.11 -1.92
N TYR A 235 7.33 13.17 -2.49
CA TYR A 235 8.35 12.13 -2.36
C TYR A 235 9.75 12.75 -2.25
N TYR A 236 10.69 11.98 -1.75
CA TYR A 236 12.07 12.40 -1.56
C TYR A 236 12.99 11.48 -2.36
N VAL A 237 13.86 12.06 -3.19
CA VAL A 237 14.92 11.39 -3.90
C VAL A 237 16.23 12.01 -3.44
N ASN A 238 17.17 11.24 -2.96
CA ASN A 238 18.47 11.72 -2.46
C ASN A 238 18.33 12.92 -1.50
N LYS A 239 17.42 12.79 -0.53
CA LYS A 239 17.05 13.84 0.45
C LYS A 239 16.39 15.09 -0.15
N LYS A 240 16.26 15.22 -1.48
CA LYS A 240 15.59 16.31 -2.15
C LYS A 240 14.07 16.04 -2.23
N LYS A 241 13.27 17.04 -1.86
CA LYS A 241 11.80 16.95 -1.88
C LYS A 241 11.28 17.21 -3.29
N TYR A 242 10.38 16.36 -3.74
CA TYR A 242 9.64 16.50 -4.99
C TYR A 242 8.15 16.53 -4.71
N GLN A 243 7.43 17.41 -5.37
CA GLN A 243 5.98 17.51 -5.32
C GLN A 243 5.44 17.30 -6.73
N VAL A 244 4.48 16.42 -6.91
CA VAL A 244 3.89 16.11 -8.20
C VAL A 244 2.39 16.06 -8.06
N ILE A 245 1.68 16.79 -8.90
CA ILE A 245 0.24 16.65 -9.08
C ILE A 245 -0.01 15.52 -10.06
N LYS A 246 -0.93 14.63 -9.70
CA LYS A 246 -1.40 13.53 -10.55
C LYS A 246 -2.91 13.53 -10.60
N SER A 247 -3.43 13.23 -11.77
CA SER A 247 -4.85 12.90 -11.92
C SER A 247 -5.18 11.63 -11.10
N PRO A 248 -6.44 11.47 -10.67
CA PRO A 248 -6.90 10.25 -10.05
C PRO A 248 -6.61 9.03 -10.92
N LYS A 249 -6.32 7.89 -10.30
CA LYS A 249 -6.03 6.64 -11.02
C LYS A 249 -7.28 5.96 -11.58
N THR A 250 -8.45 6.29 -11.06
CA THR A 250 -9.74 5.71 -11.41
C THR A 250 -10.75 6.81 -11.73
N LEU A 251 -11.75 6.51 -12.54
CA LEU A 251 -12.84 7.44 -12.86
C LEU A 251 -13.58 7.91 -11.60
N THR A 252 -13.73 7.06 -10.61
CA THR A 252 -14.34 7.40 -9.31
C THR A 252 -13.53 8.41 -8.48
N GLY A 253 -12.29 8.64 -8.86
CA GLY A 253 -11.46 9.68 -8.28
C GLY A 253 -11.82 11.09 -8.73
N PHE A 254 -12.46 11.23 -9.92
CA PHE A 254 -13.03 12.47 -10.41
C PHE A 254 -14.43 12.60 -9.82
N ARG A 255 -14.67 13.62 -9.05
CA ARG A 255 -15.96 13.84 -8.39
C ARG A 255 -16.15 15.29 -8.00
N SER A 256 -17.39 15.66 -7.78
CA SER A 256 -17.78 16.92 -7.15
C SER A 256 -18.22 16.67 -5.71
N ILE A 257 -17.80 17.53 -4.80
CA ILE A 257 -18.25 17.55 -3.40
C ILE A 257 -19.15 18.78 -3.24
N PRO A 258 -20.43 18.64 -2.90
CA PRO A 258 -21.31 19.79 -2.69
C PRO A 258 -20.90 20.56 -1.43
N PHE A 259 -21.22 21.84 -1.37
CA PHE A 259 -21.07 22.61 -0.14
C PHE A 259 -22.08 22.13 0.90
N PHE A 260 -21.58 21.46 1.91
CA PHE A 260 -22.34 21.27 3.15
C PHE A 260 -22.31 22.56 3.98
N HIS A 261 -23.24 22.66 4.93
CA HIS A 261 -23.29 23.82 5.82
C HIS A 261 -21.94 24.10 6.47
N GLY A 262 -21.47 25.35 6.37
CA GLY A 262 -20.18 25.81 6.90
C GLY A 262 -18.97 25.65 5.98
N VAL A 263 -19.08 24.96 4.81
CA VAL A 263 -17.98 24.84 3.83
C VAL A 263 -17.66 26.17 3.18
N GLU A 264 -18.71 26.89 2.73
CA GLU A 264 -18.57 28.20 2.09
C GLU A 264 -17.92 29.21 3.05
N GLU A 265 -18.40 29.27 4.29
CA GLU A 265 -17.84 30.12 5.35
C GLU A 265 -16.34 29.84 5.60
N SER A 266 -15.97 28.54 5.70
CA SER A 266 -14.58 28.15 5.91
C SER A 266 -13.69 28.57 4.74
N LEU A 267 -14.16 28.45 3.49
CA LEU A 267 -13.41 28.87 2.31
C LEU A 267 -13.26 30.39 2.23
N GLN A 268 -14.34 31.13 2.52
CA GLN A 268 -14.30 32.61 2.51
C GLN A 268 -13.42 33.17 3.63
N SER A 269 -13.49 32.59 4.84
CA SER A 269 -12.64 32.94 5.97
C SER A 269 -11.17 32.68 5.64
N TRP A 270 -10.86 31.47 5.13
CA TRP A 270 -9.52 31.11 4.71
C TRP A 270 -8.97 32.03 3.60
N ALA A 271 -9.80 32.41 2.63
CA ALA A 271 -9.39 33.33 1.56
C ALA A 271 -8.88 34.68 2.11
N LYS A 272 -9.54 35.21 3.15
CA LYS A 272 -9.10 36.44 3.84
C LYS A 272 -7.75 36.22 4.52
N ILE A 273 -7.63 35.14 5.29
CA ILE A 273 -6.36 34.79 5.96
C ILE A 273 -5.23 34.63 4.94
N GLN A 274 -5.48 33.91 3.84
CA GLN A 274 -4.48 33.71 2.78
C GLN A 274 -4.03 35.02 2.14
N LEU A 275 -4.96 35.95 1.95
CA LEU A 275 -4.63 37.29 1.42
C LEU A 275 -3.72 38.09 2.38
N GLU A 276 -3.99 38.02 3.68
CA GLU A 276 -3.17 38.65 4.73
C GLU A 276 -1.78 38.01 4.77
N LEU A 277 -1.70 36.68 4.74
CA LEU A 277 -0.43 35.95 4.68
C LEU A 277 0.40 36.34 3.45
N LYS A 278 -0.26 36.46 2.29
CA LYS A 278 0.39 36.87 1.05
C LYS A 278 0.94 38.28 1.15
N ARG A 279 0.19 39.22 1.73
CA ARG A 279 0.64 40.57 1.99
C ARG A 279 1.84 40.63 2.95
N ALA A 280 1.75 39.86 4.05
CA ALA A 280 2.82 39.81 5.04
C ALA A 280 4.11 39.15 4.50
N ALA A 281 4.00 38.17 3.63
CA ALA A 281 5.13 37.49 3.01
C ALA A 281 5.80 38.30 1.90
N GLY A 282 5.06 39.22 1.25
CA GLY A 282 5.59 40.05 0.15
C GLY A 282 6.29 39.21 -0.92
N ASP A 283 7.51 39.58 -1.27
CA ASP A 283 8.34 38.92 -2.29
C ASP A 283 8.75 37.48 -1.89
N THR A 284 8.64 37.11 -0.62
CA THR A 284 8.93 35.73 -0.15
C THR A 284 7.77 34.77 -0.38
N TRP A 285 6.61 35.24 -0.85
CA TRP A 285 5.48 34.39 -1.17
C TRP A 285 5.79 33.47 -2.34
N GLN A 286 5.72 32.17 -2.09
CA GLN A 286 6.07 31.15 -3.08
C GLN A 286 4.89 30.89 -4.02
N VAL A 287 4.91 31.51 -5.20
CA VAL A 287 4.00 31.17 -6.30
C VAL A 287 4.57 29.98 -7.05
N ASN A 288 3.99 28.82 -6.87
CA ASN A 288 4.37 27.68 -7.69
C ASN A 288 3.58 27.67 -8.99
N LYS A 289 4.26 28.01 -10.10
CA LYS A 289 3.65 28.07 -11.45
C LYS A 289 3.07 26.73 -11.92
N GLU A 290 3.59 25.60 -11.41
CA GLU A 290 3.10 24.27 -11.78
C GLU A 290 1.77 23.91 -11.12
N PHE A 291 1.46 24.49 -9.94
CA PHE A 291 0.30 24.07 -9.14
C PHE A 291 -0.86 25.08 -9.21
N GLY A 292 -0.64 26.25 -9.81
CA GLY A 292 -1.65 27.30 -9.88
C GLY A 292 -1.94 27.95 -8.52
N ASN A 293 -3.11 28.57 -8.40
CA ASN A 293 -3.54 29.30 -7.21
C ASN A 293 -4.18 28.32 -6.21
N LEU A 294 -3.36 27.71 -5.33
CA LEU A 294 -3.81 26.74 -4.34
C LEU A 294 -4.73 27.38 -3.30
N VAL A 295 -5.77 26.63 -2.88
CA VAL A 295 -6.65 27.05 -1.78
C VAL A 295 -5.87 27.04 -0.48
N PHE A 296 -5.38 25.88 -0.01
CA PHE A 296 -4.69 25.76 1.26
C PHE A 296 -3.17 25.75 1.07
N THR A 297 -2.51 26.72 1.72
CA THR A 297 -1.06 26.91 1.63
C THR A 297 -0.43 27.05 3.00
N THR A 298 0.89 26.90 3.06
CA THR A 298 1.66 27.34 4.23
C THR A 298 1.67 28.87 4.33
N THR A 299 2.15 29.41 5.43
CA THR A 299 2.33 30.87 5.65
C THR A 299 3.21 31.56 4.61
N LYS A 300 3.95 30.80 3.81
CA LYS A 300 4.80 31.29 2.71
C LYS A 300 4.28 30.96 1.33
N GLY A 301 3.02 30.50 1.19
CA GLY A 301 2.41 30.18 -0.11
C GLY A 301 2.77 28.80 -0.67
N SER A 302 3.65 28.02 -0.02
CA SER A 302 3.94 26.65 -0.45
C SER A 302 2.73 25.73 -0.27
N PRO A 303 2.62 24.62 -1.06
CA PRO A 303 1.60 23.62 -0.84
C PRO A 303 1.67 23.06 0.57
N ILE A 304 0.52 22.98 1.24
CA ILE A 304 0.43 22.35 2.54
C ILE A 304 0.63 20.83 2.40
N THR A 305 1.37 20.23 3.33
CA THR A 305 1.73 18.81 3.22
C THR A 305 1.12 18.01 4.36
N ARG A 306 1.01 16.68 4.18
CA ARG A 306 0.63 15.78 5.26
C ARG A 306 1.50 15.98 6.52
N TYR A 307 2.79 16.25 6.34
CA TYR A 307 3.71 16.48 7.44
C TYR A 307 3.32 17.72 8.25
N ASN A 308 3.07 18.85 7.58
CA ASN A 308 2.65 20.08 8.24
C ASN A 308 1.40 19.88 9.09
N ILE A 309 0.34 19.32 8.46
CA ILE A 309 -0.94 19.08 9.15
C ILE A 309 -0.78 18.06 10.30
N THR A 310 -0.03 16.97 10.10
CA THR A 310 0.15 15.96 11.16
C THR A 310 0.93 16.52 12.35
N HIS A 311 1.93 17.36 12.09
CA HIS A 311 2.70 17.99 13.16
C HIS A 311 1.81 18.91 14.01
N ASP A 312 0.98 19.68 13.36
CA ASP A 312 0.11 20.64 14.03
C ASP A 312 -1.05 19.95 14.76
N ILE A 313 -1.70 18.95 14.13
CA ILE A 313 -2.69 18.10 14.80
C ILE A 313 -2.13 17.48 16.09
N LYS A 314 -0.88 17.04 16.09
CA LYS A 314 -0.24 16.48 17.31
C LYS A 314 -0.10 17.51 18.44
N ARG A 315 0.13 18.77 18.09
CA ARG A 315 0.14 19.86 19.10
C ARG A 315 -1.25 20.00 19.70
N ILE A 316 -2.29 20.17 18.88
CA ILE A 316 -3.66 20.29 19.34
C ILE A 316 -4.09 19.05 20.15
N GLN A 317 -3.71 17.85 19.74
CA GLN A 317 -4.02 16.61 20.47
C GLN A 317 -3.40 16.60 21.89
N ARG A 318 -2.18 17.11 22.05
CA ARG A 318 -1.58 17.26 23.38
C ARG A 318 -2.39 18.23 24.26
N ASP A 319 -2.80 19.36 23.67
CA ASP A 319 -3.61 20.35 24.38
C ASP A 319 -4.97 19.76 24.78
N MET A 320 -5.61 18.98 23.88
CA MET A 320 -6.84 18.22 24.18
C MET A 320 -6.64 17.28 25.38
N THR A 321 -5.51 16.54 25.40
CA THR A 321 -5.22 15.61 26.51
C THR A 321 -5.07 16.34 27.83
N MET A 322 -4.42 17.50 27.84
CA MET A 322 -4.28 18.32 29.05
C MET A 322 -5.60 18.89 29.54
N VAL A 323 -6.43 19.43 28.61
CA VAL A 323 -7.76 19.96 28.94
C VAL A 323 -8.69 18.87 29.48
N GLU A 324 -8.70 17.70 28.86
CA GLU A 324 -9.52 16.57 29.32
C GLU A 324 -9.07 16.04 30.68
N ALA A 325 -7.75 15.97 30.93
CA ALA A 325 -7.22 15.57 32.24
C ALA A 325 -7.64 16.55 33.35
N GLN A 326 -7.57 17.85 33.06
CA GLN A 326 -8.01 18.88 34.05
C GLN A 326 -9.53 18.84 34.29
N ALA A 327 -10.34 18.65 33.20
CA ALA A 327 -11.79 18.51 33.35
C ALA A 327 -12.16 17.26 34.16
N ALA A 328 -11.50 16.13 33.92
CA ALA A 328 -11.71 14.90 34.64
C ALA A 328 -11.37 15.02 36.13
N LEU A 329 -10.27 15.75 36.45
CA LEU A 329 -9.89 16.03 37.85
C LEU A 329 -10.97 16.88 38.56
N ASN A 330 -11.46 17.92 37.88
CA ASN A 330 -12.51 18.79 38.43
C ASN A 330 -13.84 18.04 38.64
N GLU A 331 -14.16 17.13 37.72
CA GLU A 331 -15.39 16.30 37.76
C GLU A 331 -15.23 15.01 38.59
N LYS A 332 -14.06 14.77 39.16
CA LYS A 332 -13.72 13.58 39.98
C LYS A 332 -13.99 12.25 39.21
N ARG A 333 -13.69 12.22 37.95
CA ARG A 333 -13.79 11.04 37.08
C ARG A 333 -12.45 10.67 36.44
N MET A 334 -12.36 9.48 35.86
CA MET A 334 -11.24 9.12 35.01
C MET A 334 -11.23 9.94 33.74
N PRO A 335 -10.05 10.39 33.23
CA PRO A 335 -9.95 11.08 31.97
C PRO A 335 -10.28 10.12 30.80
N ARG A 336 -11.00 10.62 29.82
CA ARG A 336 -11.25 9.89 28.58
C ARG A 336 -9.97 9.81 27.75
N GLU A 337 -9.72 8.64 27.15
CA GLU A 337 -8.56 8.44 26.30
C GLU A 337 -8.73 9.18 24.97
N ILE A 338 -7.78 10.04 24.63
CA ILE A 338 -7.70 10.69 23.31
C ILE A 338 -6.74 9.90 22.44
N LYS A 339 -7.28 9.01 21.61
CA LYS A 339 -6.52 8.20 20.67
C LYS A 339 -5.89 9.05 19.57
N SER A 340 -4.82 8.55 18.94
CA SER A 340 -4.07 9.27 17.91
C SER A 340 -4.95 9.85 16.79
N ILE A 341 -4.78 11.14 16.52
CA ILE A 341 -5.47 11.88 15.46
C ILE A 341 -4.49 12.10 14.29
N HIS A 342 -4.95 11.85 13.09
CA HIS A 342 -4.22 12.07 11.84
C HIS A 342 -5.19 12.46 10.70
N PRO A 343 -4.73 13.00 9.57
CA PRO A 343 -5.64 13.53 8.53
C PRO A 343 -6.73 12.58 8.04
N HIS A 344 -6.50 11.27 8.02
CA HIS A 344 -7.54 10.31 7.63
C HIS A 344 -8.65 10.14 8.68
N VAL A 345 -8.37 10.47 9.95
CA VAL A 345 -9.40 10.44 11.02
C VAL A 345 -10.52 11.43 10.70
N PHE A 346 -10.19 12.64 10.23
CA PHE A 346 -11.20 13.62 9.81
C PHE A 346 -12.11 13.08 8.70
N ARG A 347 -11.52 12.40 7.72
CA ARG A 347 -12.27 11.77 6.63
C ARG A 347 -13.15 10.62 7.12
N HIS A 348 -12.67 9.82 8.05
CA HIS A 348 -13.46 8.75 8.66
C HIS A 348 -14.62 9.34 9.48
N THR A 349 -14.34 10.40 10.25
CA THR A 349 -15.34 11.15 11.01
C THR A 349 -16.42 11.74 10.11
N PHE A 350 -16.05 12.36 8.99
CA PHE A 350 -17.02 12.87 8.01
C PHE A 350 -17.93 11.76 7.49
N ALA A 351 -17.37 10.61 7.06
CA ALA A 351 -18.16 9.50 6.58
C ALA A 351 -19.14 8.99 7.64
N THR A 352 -18.66 8.77 8.87
CA THR A 352 -19.52 8.34 9.99
C THR A 352 -20.61 9.37 10.31
N ASN A 353 -20.28 10.67 10.29
CA ASN A 353 -21.27 11.74 10.51
C ASN A 353 -22.33 11.76 9.39
N CYS A 354 -21.98 11.47 8.14
CA CYS A 354 -22.94 11.32 7.04
C CYS A 354 -23.95 10.20 7.33
N PHE A 355 -23.47 9.03 7.79
CA PHE A 355 -24.36 7.92 8.13
C PHE A 355 -25.19 8.20 9.39
N ARG A 356 -24.60 8.81 10.43
CA ARG A 356 -25.37 9.26 11.61
C ARG A 356 -26.52 10.20 11.23
N LYS A 357 -26.35 10.97 10.14
CA LYS A 357 -27.41 11.82 9.56
C LYS A 357 -28.28 11.12 8.52
N LYS A 358 -28.17 9.79 8.40
CA LYS A 358 -28.96 8.95 7.49
C LYS A 358 -28.84 9.33 6.01
N LEU A 359 -27.67 9.86 5.59
CA LEU A 359 -27.41 10.11 4.17
C LEU A 359 -27.27 8.79 3.41
N ASP A 360 -27.79 8.77 2.17
CA ASP A 360 -27.74 7.61 1.30
C ASP A 360 -26.30 7.09 1.11
N PRO A 361 -26.02 5.78 1.30
CA PRO A 361 -24.67 5.21 1.18
C PRO A 361 -24.04 5.38 -0.20
N VAL A 362 -24.83 5.36 -1.28
CA VAL A 362 -24.33 5.54 -2.65
C VAL A 362 -23.89 6.99 -2.85
N PHE A 363 -24.67 7.93 -2.29
CA PHE A 363 -24.29 9.34 -2.29
C PHE A 363 -22.97 9.54 -1.50
N VAL A 364 -22.85 8.97 -0.30
CA VAL A 364 -21.62 9.04 0.50
C VAL A 364 -20.44 8.40 -0.24
N GLN A 365 -20.62 7.24 -0.87
CA GLN A 365 -19.60 6.60 -1.70
C GLN A 365 -19.10 7.53 -2.80
N ARG A 366 -20.02 8.19 -3.50
CA ARG A 366 -19.71 9.09 -4.61
C ARG A 366 -18.89 10.30 -4.14
N ILE A 367 -19.33 11.02 -3.11
CA ILE A 367 -18.61 12.20 -2.60
C ILE A 367 -17.26 11.84 -1.96
N MET A 368 -17.16 10.65 -1.35
CA MET A 368 -15.90 10.13 -0.82
C MET A 368 -14.96 9.63 -1.92
N GLY A 369 -15.46 9.28 -3.10
CA GLY A 369 -14.67 8.68 -4.18
C GLY A 369 -14.05 7.34 -3.76
N HIS A 370 -14.88 6.45 -3.19
CA HIS A 370 -14.47 5.08 -2.89
C HIS A 370 -14.66 4.21 -4.13
N ALA A 371 -13.60 3.48 -4.52
CA ALA A 371 -13.65 2.60 -5.67
C ALA A 371 -14.49 1.33 -5.43
N SER A 372 -14.58 0.86 -4.16
CA SER A 372 -15.43 -0.25 -3.73
C SER A 372 -16.51 0.24 -2.78
N TYR A 373 -17.72 -0.29 -2.95
CA TYR A 373 -18.85 -0.05 -2.07
C TYR A 373 -18.58 -0.60 -0.66
N ASP A 374 -17.87 -1.72 -0.52
CA ASP A 374 -17.49 -2.31 0.76
C ASP A 374 -16.73 -1.33 1.66
N THR A 375 -15.92 -0.45 1.03
CA THR A 375 -15.21 0.60 1.77
C THR A 375 -16.18 1.60 2.41
N THR A 376 -17.35 1.79 1.83
CA THR A 376 -18.41 2.68 2.33
C THR A 376 -19.29 1.96 3.33
N LEU A 377 -19.66 0.71 3.06
CA LEU A 377 -20.43 -0.14 3.99
C LEU A 377 -19.75 -0.32 5.35
N TYR A 378 -18.42 -0.29 5.40
CA TYR A 378 -17.72 -0.33 6.68
C TYR A 378 -18.22 0.73 7.68
N TYR A 379 -18.65 1.89 7.21
CA TYR A 379 -19.13 2.97 8.08
C TYR A 379 -20.61 2.81 8.45
N THR A 380 -21.39 2.00 7.72
CA THR A 380 -22.78 1.68 8.11
C THR A 380 -22.79 0.85 9.38
N HIS A 381 -21.91 -0.15 9.50
CA HIS A 381 -21.81 -0.97 10.71
C HIS A 381 -21.49 -0.16 11.97
N LEU A 382 -20.71 0.92 11.86
CA LEU A 382 -20.44 1.83 13.00
C LEU A 382 -21.66 2.63 13.46
N VAL A 383 -22.71 2.67 12.63
CA VAL A 383 -24.00 3.34 12.94
C VAL A 383 -25.02 2.32 13.41
N ASP A 384 -24.96 1.10 12.89
CA ASP A 384 -25.87 0.00 13.27
C ASP A 384 -25.72 -0.33 14.75
N GLU A 385 -24.49 -0.35 15.31
CA GLU A 385 -24.26 -0.50 16.76
C GLU A 385 -24.90 0.63 17.59
N VAL A 386 -24.98 1.84 17.06
CA VAL A 386 -25.66 2.97 17.72
C VAL A 386 -27.16 2.83 17.55
N VAL A 387 -27.63 2.34 16.39
CA VAL A 387 -29.05 2.09 16.13
C VAL A 387 -29.55 0.92 16.96
N GLU A 388 -28.80 -0.17 17.11
CA GLU A 388 -29.14 -1.30 17.98
C GLU A 388 -29.25 -0.86 19.45
N LYS A 389 -28.31 -0.07 19.96
CA LYS A 389 -28.38 0.51 21.30
C LYS A 389 -29.55 1.50 21.50
N GLU A 390 -29.97 2.16 20.45
CA GLU A 390 -31.18 3.03 20.46
C GLU A 390 -32.46 2.19 20.33
N ILE A 391 -32.46 1.11 19.56
CA ILE A 391 -33.57 0.15 19.46
C ILE A 391 -33.75 -0.59 20.79
N GLU A 392 -32.69 -1.03 21.46
CA GLU A 392 -32.78 -1.63 22.81
C GLU A 392 -33.43 -0.70 23.86
N LYS A 393 -33.30 0.62 23.69
CA LYS A 393 -33.97 1.62 24.52
C LYS A 393 -35.44 1.87 24.10
N THR A 394 -35.84 1.40 22.94
CA THR A 394 -37.16 1.72 22.33
C THR A 394 -38.09 0.49 22.24
N ILE A 395 -37.67 -0.68 22.72
CA ILE A 395 -38.42 -1.95 22.67
C ILE A 395 -39.62 -1.96 23.66
N ASP A 396 -39.92 -0.88 24.36
CA ASP A 396 -41.12 -0.74 25.15
C ASP A 396 -42.35 -0.24 24.34
N PHE A 397 -42.43 -0.57 23.06
CA PHE A 397 -43.54 -0.12 22.22
C PHE A 397 -44.72 -1.13 22.09
N LEU A 398 -44.69 -2.23 22.83
CA LEU A 398 -45.74 -3.27 22.73
C LEU A 398 -46.26 -3.77 24.09
N ASP A 399 -46.32 -2.90 25.10
CA ASP A 399 -47.17 -3.13 26.30
C ASP A 399 -48.30 -2.08 26.40
#